data_0900018b032d7bc8b04dda1f98f1ce1f
#
_entry.id   0900018b032d7bc8b04dda1f98f1ce1f
#
_cell.length_a   1.000
_cell.length_b   1.000
_cell.length_c   1.000
_cell.angle_alpha   90.00
_cell.angle_beta   90.00
_cell.angle_gamma   90.00
#
_symmetry.space_group_name_H-M   'P 1'
#
loop_
_entity.id
_entity.type
_entity.pdbx_description
1 polymer ?
#
loop_
_entity_poly.entity_id
_entity_poly.type
_entity_poly.pdbx_seq_one_letter_code
_entity_poly.pdbx_strand_id
1 'polypeptide(L)'
;TRAPSGGPPLHYELRDTRTQRLYNVVSAGIIRPDDDLPPRIMRIHYIEVDTVQGIPVHSRPESYAVVRSAGGSYRLTREEPVGAGRKGYFVVEASDRRNGVGNTFGLWRLALSADGKPLFEYRMDGFEQAQSRCCDAVSYYPLQLTSRNEVIRAAQLAQSPACFYPVMEERGIVRTEAGQTRRSRIGAW
;
A
#
# COMPACT_ATOMS: atom_id res chain seq x y z
N THR A 1 26.44 15.00 16.80
CA THR A 1 27.55 14.62 15.87
C THR A 1 27.12 13.35 15.17
N ARG A 2 26.72 13.48 13.93
CA ARG A 2 26.28 12.36 13.08
C ARG A 2 27.54 11.60 12.65
N ALA A 3 27.74 10.39 13.13
CA ALA A 3 28.77 9.54 12.58
C ALA A 3 28.42 9.22 11.11
N PRO A 4 29.34 9.43 10.16
CA PRO A 4 29.10 8.99 8.81
C PRO A 4 29.13 7.44 8.83
N SER A 5 28.02 6.82 8.43
CA SER A 5 27.97 5.38 8.17
C SER A 5 28.72 5.11 6.85
N GLY A 6 30.06 5.13 6.92
CA GLY A 6 30.93 4.94 5.76
C GLY A 6 31.35 3.50 5.52
N GLY A 7 30.68 2.53 6.11
CA GLY A 7 30.90 1.12 5.84
C GLY A 7 30.00 0.58 4.72
N PRO A 8 30.39 -0.51 4.04
CA PRO A 8 29.52 -1.17 3.09
C PRO A 8 28.23 -1.61 3.80
N PRO A 9 27.05 -1.47 3.16
CA PRO A 9 25.79 -1.90 3.76
C PRO A 9 25.82 -3.41 3.97
N LEU A 10 25.46 -3.86 5.18
CA LEU A 10 25.24 -5.28 5.43
C LEU A 10 23.93 -5.68 4.76
N HIS A 11 24.04 -6.50 3.73
CA HIS A 11 22.91 -7.17 3.13
C HIS A 11 22.64 -8.48 3.88
N TYR A 12 21.41 -8.64 4.37
CA TYR A 12 20.96 -9.85 5.05
C TYR A 12 19.62 -10.30 4.49
N GLU A 13 19.52 -11.56 4.11
CA GLU A 13 18.28 -12.18 3.67
C GLU A 13 18.10 -13.56 4.30
N LEU A 14 16.87 -13.94 4.57
CA LEU A 14 16.49 -15.29 4.95
C LEU A 14 15.84 -15.97 3.76
N ARG A 15 16.43 -17.09 3.33
CA ARG A 15 15.99 -17.84 2.16
C ARG A 15 15.79 -19.31 2.51
N ASP A 16 14.68 -19.87 2.07
CA ASP A 16 14.48 -21.33 2.07
C ASP A 16 15.41 -21.97 1.01
N THR A 17 16.21 -22.94 1.42
CA THR A 17 17.20 -23.55 0.53
C THR A 17 16.60 -24.41 -0.57
N ARG A 18 15.39 -24.95 -0.36
CA ARG A 18 14.71 -25.82 -1.31
C ARG A 18 13.83 -25.04 -2.29
N THR A 19 13.03 -24.10 -1.78
CA THR A 19 12.06 -23.34 -2.59
C THR A 19 12.61 -22.02 -3.09
N GLN A 20 13.77 -21.57 -2.57
CA GLN A 20 14.36 -20.25 -2.85
C GLN A 20 13.43 -19.08 -2.44
N ARG A 21 12.44 -19.34 -1.57
CA ARG A 21 11.57 -18.32 -1.03
C ARG A 21 12.35 -17.41 -0.09
N LEU A 22 12.24 -16.13 -0.32
CA LEU A 22 12.70 -15.07 0.57
C LEU A 22 11.63 -14.80 1.64
N TYR A 23 12.04 -14.64 2.88
CA TYR A 23 11.14 -14.33 3.99
C TYR A 23 11.39 -12.92 4.52
N ASN A 24 10.32 -12.26 4.92
CA ASN A 24 10.44 -11.07 5.75
C ASN A 24 10.90 -11.50 7.15
N VAL A 25 12.13 -11.16 7.50
CA VAL A 25 12.78 -11.59 8.73
C VAL A 25 12.13 -11.06 10.00
N VAL A 26 11.41 -9.94 9.89
CA VAL A 26 10.66 -9.33 10.99
C VAL A 26 9.34 -10.06 11.19
N SER A 27 8.55 -10.26 10.12
CA SER A 27 7.28 -10.98 10.21
C SER A 27 7.47 -12.46 10.56
N ALA A 28 8.60 -13.05 10.18
CA ALA A 28 8.99 -14.40 10.60
C ALA A 28 9.49 -14.49 12.05
N GLY A 29 9.61 -13.36 12.77
CA GLY A 29 10.06 -13.32 14.16
C GLY A 29 11.56 -13.59 14.37
N ILE A 30 12.35 -13.60 13.31
CA ILE A 30 13.79 -13.84 13.36
C ILE A 30 14.53 -12.60 13.89
N ILE A 31 14.13 -11.43 13.41
CA ILE A 31 14.64 -10.14 13.90
C ILE A 31 13.46 -9.41 14.54
N ARG A 32 13.69 -8.93 15.76
CA ARG A 32 12.74 -8.08 16.48
C ARG A 32 13.33 -6.69 16.60
N PRO A 33 12.99 -5.77 15.72
CA PRO A 33 13.43 -4.40 15.86
C PRO A 33 12.81 -3.76 17.10
N ASP A 34 13.55 -2.90 17.75
CA ASP A 34 13.01 -1.98 18.75
C ASP A 34 12.31 -0.84 18.00
N ASP A 35 11.01 -1.01 17.81
CA ASP A 35 10.20 -0.11 17.01
C ASP A 35 8.75 -0.08 17.52
N ASP A 36 8.33 1.11 17.92
CA ASP A 36 6.97 1.41 18.36
C ASP A 36 6.32 2.53 17.50
N LEU A 37 6.98 2.93 16.42
CA LEU A 37 6.49 3.97 15.53
C LEU A 37 5.51 3.38 14.51
N PRO A 38 4.22 3.72 14.58
CA PRO A 38 3.28 3.25 13.58
C PRO A 38 3.52 3.95 12.23
N PRO A 39 3.25 3.26 11.10
CA PRO A 39 3.30 3.86 9.79
C PRO A 39 2.45 5.12 9.68
N ARG A 40 2.83 5.99 8.77
CA ARG A 40 2.13 7.25 8.49
C ARG A 40 1.53 7.22 7.10
N ILE A 41 0.22 7.41 7.01
CA ILE A 41 -0.46 7.71 5.75
C ILE A 41 -0.29 9.21 5.50
N MET A 42 0.33 9.54 4.39
CA MET A 42 0.62 10.92 3.99
C MET A 42 -0.49 11.49 3.13
N ARG A 43 -1.02 10.64 2.22
CA ARG A 43 -2.05 11.05 1.26
C ARG A 43 -2.81 9.84 0.75
N ILE A 44 -4.05 10.05 0.38
CA ILE A 44 -4.87 9.07 -0.31
C ILE A 44 -5.22 9.66 -1.68
N HIS A 45 -5.14 8.83 -2.71
CA HIS A 45 -5.56 9.21 -4.06
C HIS A 45 -6.67 8.27 -4.51
N TYR A 46 -7.58 8.77 -5.31
CA TYR A 46 -8.60 8.01 -5.99
C TYR A 46 -8.34 8.05 -7.49
N ILE A 47 -8.42 6.89 -8.13
CA ILE A 47 -8.27 6.72 -9.56
C ILE A 47 -9.58 6.16 -10.10
N GLU A 48 -10.28 6.92 -10.88
CA GLU A 48 -11.47 6.44 -11.59
C GLU A 48 -11.07 5.48 -12.71
N VAL A 49 -11.85 4.43 -12.87
CA VAL A 49 -11.69 3.46 -13.96
C VAL A 49 -12.94 3.47 -14.81
N ASP A 50 -12.79 3.91 -16.02
CA ASP A 50 -13.83 3.83 -17.05
C ASP A 50 -13.50 2.74 -18.07
N THR A 51 -14.41 2.50 -18.99
CA THR A 51 -14.21 1.54 -20.08
C THR A 51 -14.59 2.21 -21.39
N VAL A 52 -13.59 2.41 -22.24
CA VAL A 52 -13.78 2.96 -23.58
C VAL A 52 -13.51 1.85 -24.60
N GLN A 53 -14.51 1.49 -25.40
CA GLN A 53 -14.43 0.42 -26.40
C GLN A 53 -13.89 -0.92 -25.81
N GLY A 54 -14.31 -1.26 -24.57
CA GLY A 54 -13.86 -2.48 -23.90
C GLY A 54 -12.48 -2.39 -23.24
N ILE A 55 -11.79 -1.27 -23.36
CA ILE A 55 -10.46 -1.05 -22.79
C ILE A 55 -10.58 -0.23 -21.49
N PRO A 56 -10.01 -0.69 -20.37
CA PRO A 56 -9.97 0.10 -19.15
C PRO A 56 -9.14 1.38 -19.33
N VAL A 57 -9.74 2.51 -19.00
CA VAL A 57 -9.09 3.83 -19.00
C VAL A 57 -9.07 4.35 -17.58
N HIS A 58 -7.91 4.78 -17.13
CA HIS A 58 -7.67 5.27 -15.78
C HIS A 58 -7.56 6.79 -15.78
N SER A 59 -8.28 7.46 -14.89
CA SER A 59 -8.18 8.90 -14.70
C SER A 59 -6.82 9.30 -14.13
N ARG A 60 -6.53 10.60 -14.14
CA ARG A 60 -5.47 11.15 -13.30
C ARG A 60 -5.85 10.99 -11.82
N PRO A 61 -4.86 10.85 -10.91
CA PRO A 61 -5.12 10.75 -9.48
C PRO A 61 -5.81 12.00 -8.94
N GLU A 62 -6.94 11.81 -8.28
CA GLU A 62 -7.52 12.83 -7.40
C GLU A 62 -6.90 12.67 -6.02
N SER A 63 -6.19 13.68 -5.54
CA SER A 63 -5.38 13.61 -4.31
C SER A 63 -6.10 14.24 -3.12
N TYR A 64 -6.10 13.52 -2.00
CA TYR A 64 -6.77 13.94 -0.76
C TYR A 64 -5.80 13.95 0.40
N ALA A 65 -5.76 15.09 1.10
CA ALA A 65 -5.01 15.21 2.34
C ALA A 65 -5.71 14.44 3.46
N VAL A 66 -4.91 13.90 4.36
CA VAL A 66 -5.38 13.19 5.55
C VAL A 66 -4.89 13.86 6.83
N VAL A 67 -5.67 13.77 7.89
CA VAL A 67 -5.28 14.17 9.24
C VAL A 67 -5.32 12.95 10.14
N ARG A 68 -4.32 12.83 11.00
CA ARG A 68 -4.26 11.81 12.04
C ARG A 68 -5.09 12.27 13.24
N SER A 69 -6.00 11.43 13.71
CA SER A 69 -6.75 11.67 14.94
C SER A 69 -5.91 11.36 16.18
N ALA A 70 -6.35 11.80 17.35
CA ALA A 70 -5.70 11.49 18.63
C ALA A 70 -5.60 9.98 18.90
N GLY A 71 -6.54 9.18 18.39
CA GLY A 71 -6.51 7.71 18.47
C GLY A 71 -5.66 7.01 17.41
N GLY A 72 -4.83 7.75 16.64
CA GLY A 72 -3.91 7.18 15.66
C GLY A 72 -4.52 6.81 14.31
N SER A 73 -5.84 6.85 14.16
CA SER A 73 -6.52 6.64 12.88
C SER A 73 -6.41 7.87 11.97
N TYR A 74 -6.66 7.70 10.68
CA TYR A 74 -6.63 8.79 9.71
C TYR A 74 -8.03 9.05 9.16
N ARG A 75 -8.32 10.30 8.85
CA ARG A 75 -9.53 10.74 8.15
C ARG A 75 -9.15 11.73 7.06
N LEU A 76 -9.97 11.81 6.02
CA LEU A 76 -9.84 12.86 5.02
C LEU A 76 -10.14 14.24 5.63
N THR A 77 -9.50 15.26 5.09
CA THR A 77 -9.74 16.66 5.50
C THR A 77 -11.02 17.23 4.91
N ARG A 78 -11.66 16.51 3.99
CA ARG A 78 -12.93 16.89 3.34
C ARG A 78 -14.09 16.05 3.87
N GLU A 79 -15.30 16.59 3.76
CA GLU A 79 -16.53 15.92 4.16
C GLU A 79 -17.23 15.21 2.99
N GLU A 80 -17.06 15.72 1.76
CA GLU A 80 -17.71 15.14 0.59
C GLU A 80 -17.14 13.75 0.25
N PRO A 81 -17.99 12.83 -0.19
CA PRO A 81 -17.58 11.50 -0.58
C PRO A 81 -16.54 11.49 -1.71
N VAL A 82 -15.58 10.59 -1.62
CA VAL A 82 -14.61 10.33 -2.68
C VAL A 82 -15.21 9.35 -3.68
N GLY A 83 -15.11 9.67 -4.98
CA GLY A 83 -15.53 8.76 -6.04
C GLY A 83 -17.03 8.47 -6.09
N ALA A 84 -17.88 9.33 -5.52
CA ALA A 84 -19.33 9.13 -5.50
C ALA A 84 -19.91 8.91 -6.91
N GLY A 85 -20.67 7.83 -7.08
CA GLY A 85 -21.27 7.44 -8.37
C GLY A 85 -20.28 6.91 -9.40
N ARG A 86 -19.01 6.67 -9.01
CA ARG A 86 -17.93 6.26 -9.92
C ARG A 86 -17.34 4.91 -9.49
N LYS A 87 -16.76 4.22 -10.46
CA LYS A 87 -15.97 3.01 -10.26
C LYS A 87 -14.49 3.38 -10.22
N GLY A 88 -13.74 2.90 -9.24
CA GLY A 88 -12.32 3.20 -9.15
C GLY A 88 -11.62 2.48 -8.02
N TYR A 89 -10.38 2.85 -7.77
CA TYR A 89 -9.57 2.29 -6.71
C TYR A 89 -8.77 3.36 -5.98
N PHE A 90 -8.31 2.99 -4.79
CA PHE A 90 -7.46 3.85 -3.99
C PHE A 90 -5.98 3.59 -4.24
N VAL A 91 -5.20 4.65 -4.11
CA VAL A 91 -3.75 4.63 -4.04
C VAL A 91 -3.35 5.32 -2.74
N VAL A 92 -2.45 4.72 -1.98
CA VAL A 92 -2.05 5.21 -0.66
C VAL A 92 -0.59 5.59 -0.69
N GLU A 93 -0.30 6.85 -0.41
CA GLU A 93 1.05 7.33 -0.15
C GLU A 93 1.32 7.23 1.34
N ALA A 94 2.30 6.43 1.72
CA ALA A 94 2.62 6.17 3.10
C ALA A 94 4.12 5.99 3.32
N SER A 95 4.56 6.13 4.55
CA SER A 95 5.93 5.83 4.96
C SER A 95 5.93 5.20 6.33
N ASP A 96 6.85 4.32 6.54
CA ASP A 96 7.18 3.78 7.83
C ASP A 96 8.52 4.31 8.32
N ARG A 97 8.70 4.35 9.62
CA ARG A 97 9.95 4.77 10.28
C ARG A 97 10.24 3.83 11.42
N ARG A 98 11.50 3.80 11.81
CA ARG A 98 11.96 3.01 12.93
C ARG A 98 12.64 3.91 13.96
N ASN A 99 12.54 3.52 15.25
CA ASN A 99 13.20 4.22 16.34
C ASN A 99 14.70 4.36 16.11
N GLY A 100 15.21 5.58 16.30
CA GLY A 100 16.65 5.88 16.18
C GLY A 100 17.23 5.85 14.76
N VAL A 101 16.41 5.62 13.71
CA VAL A 101 16.85 5.54 12.31
C VAL A 101 16.26 6.67 11.50
N GLY A 102 17.10 7.34 10.71
CA GLY A 102 16.68 8.44 9.85
C GLY A 102 16.03 8.03 8.52
N ASN A 103 16.08 6.75 8.17
CA ASN A 103 15.54 6.24 6.93
C ASN A 103 14.02 6.07 7.00
N THR A 104 13.37 6.09 5.85
CA THR A 104 11.98 5.65 5.67
C THR A 104 11.95 4.26 5.07
N PHE A 105 10.95 3.50 5.47
CA PHE A 105 10.73 2.12 5.02
C PHE A 105 9.37 2.02 4.33
N GLY A 106 9.19 0.96 3.55
CA GLY A 106 7.92 0.57 2.98
C GLY A 106 6.99 -0.07 4.01
N LEU A 107 5.72 -0.17 3.67
CA LEU A 107 4.72 -0.84 4.52
C LEU A 107 4.88 -2.36 4.44
N TRP A 108 4.76 -3.02 5.57
CA TRP A 108 4.60 -4.46 5.61
C TRP A 108 3.21 -4.89 5.14
N ARG A 109 2.16 -4.14 5.54
CA ARG A 109 0.77 -4.48 5.27
C ARG A 109 -0.05 -3.23 4.99
N LEU A 110 -0.93 -3.30 3.99
CA LEU A 110 -1.98 -2.32 3.72
C LEU A 110 -3.29 -3.06 3.54
N ALA A 111 -4.34 -2.66 4.24
CA ALA A 111 -5.67 -3.23 4.10
C ALA A 111 -6.71 -2.16 3.78
N LEU A 112 -7.64 -2.50 2.89
CA LEU A 112 -8.80 -1.69 2.54
C LEU A 112 -10.07 -2.48 2.83
N SER A 113 -11.01 -1.86 3.50
CA SER A 113 -12.36 -2.40 3.68
C SER A 113 -13.40 -1.41 3.20
N ALA A 114 -14.54 -1.92 2.73
CA ALA A 114 -15.70 -1.14 2.36
C ALA A 114 -16.93 -1.68 3.12
N ASP A 115 -17.67 -0.80 3.78
CA ASP A 115 -18.83 -1.12 4.62
C ASP A 115 -18.55 -2.24 5.65
N GLY A 116 -17.34 -2.22 6.20
CA GLY A 116 -16.87 -3.18 7.19
C GLY A 116 -16.41 -4.53 6.63
N LYS A 117 -16.53 -4.76 5.32
CA LYS A 117 -16.07 -5.99 4.66
C LYS A 117 -14.67 -5.79 4.09
N PRO A 118 -13.73 -6.74 4.28
CA PRO A 118 -12.43 -6.70 3.63
C PRO A 118 -12.60 -6.68 2.10
N LEU A 119 -11.88 -5.78 1.43
CA LEU A 119 -11.89 -5.64 -0.01
C LEU A 119 -10.54 -5.95 -0.63
N PHE A 120 -9.48 -5.52 0.02
CA PHE A 120 -8.12 -5.67 -0.45
C PHE A 120 -7.17 -5.76 0.75
N GLU A 121 -6.19 -6.63 0.65
CA GLU A 121 -5.04 -6.65 1.54
C GLU A 121 -3.78 -6.93 0.73
N TYR A 122 -2.78 -6.09 0.93
CA TYR A 122 -1.40 -6.32 0.55
C TYR A 122 -0.60 -6.70 1.79
N ARG A 123 0.28 -7.71 1.68
CA ARG A 123 1.14 -8.11 2.77
C ARG A 123 2.45 -8.72 2.26
N MET A 124 3.56 -8.20 2.75
CA MET A 124 4.91 -8.60 2.38
C MET A 124 5.53 -9.54 3.44
N ASP A 125 5.04 -10.78 3.50
CA ASP A 125 5.61 -11.82 4.37
C ASP A 125 6.82 -12.54 3.73
N GLY A 126 6.97 -12.38 2.44
CA GLY A 126 8.02 -13.00 1.63
C GLY A 126 7.53 -13.36 0.24
N PHE A 127 8.44 -13.74 -0.62
CA PHE A 127 8.15 -14.08 -2.01
C PHE A 127 9.19 -15.05 -2.59
N GLU A 128 8.82 -15.75 -3.62
CA GLU A 128 9.75 -16.56 -4.42
C GLU A 128 10.50 -15.69 -5.41
N GLN A 129 11.73 -16.05 -5.77
CA GLN A 129 12.56 -15.28 -6.68
C GLN A 129 11.85 -14.97 -8.01
N ALA A 130 11.06 -15.92 -8.52
CA ALA A 130 10.25 -15.73 -9.73
C ALA A 130 9.18 -14.63 -9.59
N GLN A 131 8.78 -14.32 -8.35
CA GLN A 131 7.78 -13.31 -8.01
C GLN A 131 8.37 -11.92 -7.76
N SER A 132 9.69 -11.73 -7.93
CA SER A 132 10.33 -10.43 -7.65
C SER A 132 9.71 -9.26 -8.44
N ARG A 133 9.25 -9.52 -9.65
CA ARG A 133 8.52 -8.53 -10.48
C ARG A 133 7.16 -8.14 -9.93
N CYS A 134 6.61 -8.89 -8.99
CA CYS A 134 5.34 -8.56 -8.35
C CYS A 134 5.44 -7.31 -7.46
N CYS A 135 6.63 -6.98 -6.99
CA CYS A 135 6.87 -5.75 -6.23
C CYS A 135 6.49 -4.50 -7.05
N ASP A 136 6.78 -4.51 -8.35
CA ASP A 136 6.44 -3.41 -9.25
C ASP A 136 4.91 -3.30 -9.46
N ALA A 137 4.20 -4.43 -9.41
CA ALA A 137 2.75 -4.45 -9.60
C ALA A 137 1.98 -3.80 -8.43
N VAL A 138 2.57 -3.78 -7.24
CA VAL A 138 1.99 -3.14 -6.05
C VAL A 138 2.14 -1.62 -6.12
N SER A 139 3.23 -1.12 -6.67
CA SER A 139 3.52 0.31 -6.74
C SER A 139 2.64 1.03 -7.76
N TYR A 140 2.19 2.23 -7.41
CA TYR A 140 1.59 3.14 -8.39
C TYR A 140 2.67 4.05 -8.96
N TYR A 141 3.33 3.57 -10.00
CA TYR A 141 4.51 4.17 -10.61
C TYR A 141 4.41 5.65 -10.95
N PRO A 142 3.28 6.16 -11.53
CA PRO A 142 3.19 7.58 -11.89
C PRO A 142 3.43 8.55 -10.72
N LEU A 143 3.06 8.16 -9.50
CA LEU A 143 3.34 8.95 -8.29
C LEU A 143 4.62 8.51 -7.58
N GLN A 144 4.98 7.22 -7.64
CA GLN A 144 6.17 6.69 -6.99
C GLN A 144 7.46 7.39 -7.49
N LEU A 145 7.53 7.73 -8.78
CA LEU A 145 8.70 8.39 -9.36
C LEU A 145 8.98 9.80 -8.81
N THR A 146 7.97 10.45 -8.26
CA THR A 146 8.07 11.81 -7.71
C THR A 146 7.94 11.86 -6.20
N SER A 147 7.43 10.80 -5.58
CA SER A 147 7.29 10.70 -4.14
C SER A 147 8.56 10.17 -3.48
N ARG A 148 8.86 10.68 -2.27
CA ARG A 148 9.86 10.10 -1.36
C ARG A 148 9.29 9.02 -0.46
N ASN A 149 7.98 8.81 -0.50
CA ASN A 149 7.25 7.82 0.26
C ASN A 149 6.91 6.65 -0.64
N GLU A 150 6.53 5.52 -0.05
CA GLU A 150 5.97 4.41 -0.80
C GLU A 150 4.56 4.78 -1.29
N VAL A 151 4.25 4.41 -2.54
CA VAL A 151 2.94 4.68 -3.15
C VAL A 151 2.32 3.36 -3.59
N ILE A 152 1.43 2.83 -2.77
CA ILE A 152 0.81 1.52 -2.96
C ILE A 152 -0.53 1.68 -3.67
N ARG A 153 -0.73 0.88 -4.71
CA ARG A 153 -2.02 0.70 -5.38
C ARG A 153 -2.85 -0.32 -4.60
N ALA A 154 -3.96 0.11 -4.01
CA ALA A 154 -4.89 -0.78 -3.31
C ALA A 154 -5.85 -1.48 -4.29
N ALA A 155 -5.32 -1.97 -5.41
CA ALA A 155 -6.05 -2.72 -6.42
C ALA A 155 -5.11 -3.59 -7.26
N GLN A 156 -5.63 -4.71 -7.74
CA GLN A 156 -4.97 -5.53 -8.74
C GLN A 156 -5.48 -5.16 -10.14
N LEU A 157 -4.61 -4.73 -11.02
CA LEU A 157 -4.96 -4.52 -12.42
C LEU A 157 -5.10 -5.88 -13.15
N ALA A 158 -5.85 -5.89 -14.25
CA ALA A 158 -6.20 -7.12 -14.97
C ALA A 158 -4.97 -7.96 -15.38
N GLN A 159 -3.87 -7.32 -15.66
CA GLN A 159 -2.62 -7.94 -16.13
C GLN A 159 -1.55 -8.07 -15.04
N SER A 160 -1.85 -7.64 -13.79
CA SER A 160 -0.91 -7.71 -12.69
C SER A 160 -0.98 -9.07 -12.00
N PRO A 161 0.16 -9.68 -11.68
CA PRO A 161 0.19 -10.92 -10.91
C PRO A 161 -0.36 -10.71 -9.49
N ALA A 162 -1.03 -11.74 -8.95
CA ALA A 162 -1.64 -11.72 -7.61
C ALA A 162 -0.65 -12.23 -6.54
N CYS A 163 0.52 -11.59 -6.39
CA CYS A 163 1.60 -12.16 -5.60
C CYS A 163 1.50 -11.88 -4.10
N PHE A 164 1.04 -10.70 -3.69
CA PHE A 164 1.11 -10.24 -2.29
C PHE A 164 -0.27 -9.90 -1.71
N TYR A 165 -1.32 -10.52 -2.24
CA TYR A 165 -2.69 -10.15 -1.92
C TYR A 165 -3.43 -11.28 -1.21
N PRO A 166 -3.34 -11.38 0.14
CA PRO A 166 -4.12 -12.35 0.92
C PRO A 166 -5.64 -12.15 0.79
N VAL A 167 -6.08 -10.91 0.54
CA VAL A 167 -7.47 -10.55 0.27
C VAL A 167 -7.55 -9.76 -1.02
N MET A 168 -8.44 -10.18 -1.91
CA MET A 168 -8.64 -9.52 -3.20
C MET A 168 -10.08 -9.71 -3.68
N GLU A 169 -10.98 -8.93 -3.12
CA GLU A 169 -12.38 -8.89 -3.57
C GLU A 169 -12.53 -7.81 -4.66
N GLU A 170 -13.28 -8.14 -5.71
CA GLU A 170 -13.50 -7.23 -6.84
C GLU A 170 -12.21 -6.55 -7.36
N ARG A 171 -11.06 -7.20 -7.20
CA ARG A 171 -9.71 -6.66 -7.51
C ARG A 171 -9.37 -5.34 -6.78
N GLY A 172 -9.95 -5.09 -5.61
CA GLY A 172 -9.79 -3.83 -4.88
C GLY A 172 -10.56 -2.65 -5.49
N ILE A 173 -11.41 -2.90 -6.49
CA ILE A 173 -12.21 -1.87 -7.14
C ILE A 173 -13.42 -1.54 -6.28
N VAL A 174 -13.55 -0.28 -5.89
CA VAL A 174 -14.73 0.25 -5.23
C VAL A 174 -15.73 0.73 -6.27
N ARG A 175 -16.98 0.28 -6.14
CA ARG A 175 -18.10 0.77 -6.96
C ARG A 175 -19.10 1.43 -6.04
N THR A 176 -19.53 2.62 -6.40
CA THR A 176 -20.63 3.31 -5.73
C THR A 176 -21.72 3.62 -6.77
N GLU A 177 -22.95 3.33 -6.43
CA GLU A 177 -24.09 3.77 -7.23
C GLU A 177 -24.37 5.25 -6.99
N ALA A 178 -25.02 5.91 -7.94
CA ALA A 178 -25.42 7.30 -7.79
C ALA A 178 -26.34 7.45 -6.55
N GLY A 179 -25.99 8.35 -5.65
CA GLY A 179 -26.71 8.57 -4.40
C GLY A 179 -26.35 7.63 -3.26
N GLN A 180 -25.52 6.62 -3.48
CA GLN A 180 -25.00 5.76 -2.41
C GLN A 180 -23.62 6.22 -1.94
N THR A 181 -23.38 6.13 -0.65
CA THR A 181 -22.07 6.40 -0.03
C THR A 181 -21.58 5.13 0.66
N ARG A 182 -20.41 4.63 0.27
CA ARG A 182 -19.73 3.54 0.96
C ARG A 182 -18.71 4.07 1.95
N ARG A 183 -18.67 3.49 3.13
CA ARG A 183 -17.66 3.83 4.14
C ARG A 183 -16.43 2.95 3.92
N SER A 184 -15.35 3.54 3.41
CA SER A 184 -14.07 2.84 3.25
C SER A 184 -13.14 3.13 4.42
N ARG A 185 -12.37 2.13 4.83
CA ARG A 185 -11.29 2.24 5.81
C ARG A 185 -10.00 1.72 5.22
N ILE A 186 -8.93 2.43 5.45
CA ILE A 186 -7.58 2.04 5.04
C ILE A 186 -6.74 1.96 6.31
N GLY A 187 -6.09 0.82 6.53
CA GLY A 187 -5.13 0.58 7.59
C GLY A 187 -3.77 0.23 7.02
N ALA A 188 -2.70 0.69 7.67
CA ALA A 188 -1.31 0.44 7.32
C ALA A 188 -0.55 -0.07 8.54
N TRP A 189 0.34 -1.07 8.35
CA TRP A 189 1.19 -1.70 9.35
C TRP A 189 2.60 -1.95 8.81
#